data_c6e247778f2375e9e1ababb9d6ca67c9
#
_entry.id   c6e247778f2375e9e1ababb9d6ca67c9
#
_cell.length_a   1.000
_cell.length_b   1.000
_cell.length_c   1.000
_cell.angle_alpha   90.00
_cell.angle_beta   90.00
_cell.angle_gamma   90.00
#
_symmetry.space_group_name_H-M   'P 1'
#
loop_
_entity.id
_entity.type
_entity.pdbx_description
1 polymer ?
#
loop_
_entity_poly.entity_id
_entity_poly.type
_entity_poly.pdbx_seq_one_letter_code
_entity_poly.pdbx_strand_id
1 'polypeptide(L)'
;MVKERFYKTEVVPRCLTFKRPAGTSRGVYTTRKLWEVRIRKEDEPSVIGIGECAPLPDLSCDYGVDYEITLSKACLDLEQKGYVDTESLRPYPSILFGLEMAMRHYEQGGWRHYDTPFSRGQAGIPINGLIWMGD
;
A
#
# COMPACT_ATOMS: atom_id res chain seq x y z
N MET A 1 -28.96 8.52 -13.29
CA MET A 1 -28.36 7.19 -13.42
C MET A 1 -27.21 7.05 -12.44
N VAL A 2 -27.23 6.04 -11.58
CA VAL A 2 -26.09 5.70 -10.76
C VAL A 2 -25.04 5.10 -11.70
N LYS A 3 -23.85 5.72 -11.78
CA LYS A 3 -22.76 5.21 -12.59
C LYS A 3 -22.27 3.91 -11.92
N GLU A 4 -22.34 2.81 -12.65
CA GLU A 4 -21.87 1.51 -12.16
C GLU A 4 -20.38 1.61 -11.81
N ARG A 5 -20.02 1.18 -10.61
CA ARG A 5 -18.62 1.19 -10.14
C ARG A 5 -17.97 -0.14 -10.49
N PHE A 6 -16.72 -0.09 -10.95
CA PHE A 6 -15.95 -1.30 -11.25
C PHE A 6 -15.54 -2.06 -9.97
N TYR A 7 -15.22 -1.31 -8.94
CA TYR A 7 -14.77 -1.83 -7.65
C TYR A 7 -15.41 -1.07 -6.50
N LYS A 8 -15.35 -1.68 -5.34
CA LYS A 8 -15.63 -1.08 -4.04
C LYS A 8 -14.35 -1.07 -3.22
N THR A 9 -14.03 0.05 -2.62
CA THR A 9 -12.81 0.22 -1.82
C THR A 9 -13.14 0.47 -0.36
N GLU A 10 -12.21 0.09 0.50
CA GLU A 10 -12.22 0.37 1.93
C GLU A 10 -10.82 0.81 2.34
N VAL A 11 -10.72 1.88 3.11
CA VAL A 11 -9.47 2.38 3.69
C VAL A 11 -9.47 2.10 5.18
N VAL A 12 -8.52 1.32 5.66
CA VAL A 12 -8.40 0.94 7.07
C VAL A 12 -7.11 1.53 7.64
N PRO A 13 -7.19 2.59 8.46
CA PRO A 13 -6.00 3.12 9.13
C PRO A 13 -5.50 2.13 10.18
N ARG A 14 -4.18 1.98 10.26
CA ARG A 14 -3.50 1.15 11.25
C ARG A 14 -2.35 1.91 11.89
N CYS A 15 -2.14 1.65 13.17
CA CYS A 15 -0.99 2.15 13.91
C CYS A 15 -0.29 0.97 14.57
N LEU A 16 0.92 0.66 14.12
CA LEU A 16 1.74 -0.39 14.69
C LEU A 16 2.69 0.22 15.73
N THR A 17 2.87 -0.47 16.84
CA THR A 17 3.84 -0.07 17.89
C THR A 17 5.08 -0.94 17.75
N PHE A 18 6.25 -0.31 17.66
CA PHE A 18 7.52 -1.03 17.65
C PHE A 18 7.77 -1.73 18.99
N LYS A 19 8.35 -2.92 18.94
CA LYS A 19 8.77 -3.64 20.15
C LYS A 19 9.90 -2.90 20.89
N ARG A 20 10.73 -2.16 20.16
CA ARG A 20 11.77 -1.27 20.65
C ARG A 20 11.77 0.01 19.82
N PRO A 21 12.12 1.16 20.39
CA PRO A 21 12.23 2.40 19.62
C PRO A 21 13.20 2.24 18.44
N ALA A 22 12.81 2.75 17.28
CA ALA A 22 13.62 2.73 16.06
C ALA A 22 14.33 4.08 15.91
N GLY A 23 15.64 4.12 16.12
CA GLY A 23 16.46 5.31 15.93
C GLY A 23 16.95 5.44 14.49
N THR A 24 16.86 6.64 13.95
CA THR A 24 17.40 7.01 12.63
C THR A 24 18.09 8.36 12.72
N SER A 25 18.81 8.77 11.67
CA SER A 25 19.36 10.13 11.57
C SER A 25 18.30 11.24 11.62
N ARG A 26 17.04 10.91 11.42
CA ARG A 26 15.90 11.85 11.43
C ARG A 26 15.14 11.89 12.74
N GLY A 27 15.36 10.94 13.64
CA GLY A 27 14.73 10.87 14.96
C GLY A 27 14.50 9.45 15.43
N VAL A 28 13.79 9.36 16.57
CA VAL A 28 13.41 8.08 17.18
C VAL A 28 11.93 7.87 17.02
N TYR A 29 11.56 6.72 16.47
CA TYR A 29 10.16 6.36 16.19
C TYR A 29 9.73 5.21 17.07
N THR A 30 8.55 5.32 17.65
CA THR A 30 7.93 4.29 18.51
C THR A 30 6.72 3.65 17.85
N THR A 31 6.15 4.31 16.85
CA THR A 31 4.98 3.84 16.12
C THR A 31 5.15 3.97 14.61
N ARG A 32 4.38 3.20 13.88
CA ARG A 32 4.30 3.23 12.41
C ARG A 32 2.85 3.32 12.00
N LYS A 33 2.44 4.47 11.46
CA LYS A 33 1.11 4.66 10.89
C LYS A 33 1.12 4.25 9.41
N LEU A 34 0.07 3.54 9.00
CA LEU A 34 -0.16 3.14 7.62
C LEU A 34 -1.66 3.05 7.34
N TRP A 35 -2.01 2.96 6.08
CA TRP A 35 -3.39 2.73 5.63
C TRP A 35 -3.43 1.49 4.75
N GLU A 36 -4.23 0.52 5.15
CA GLU A 36 -4.54 -0.65 4.35
C GLU A 36 -5.69 -0.30 3.40
N VAL A 37 -5.50 -0.56 2.12
CA VAL A 37 -6.54 -0.42 1.11
C VAL A 37 -7.03 -1.80 0.73
N ARG A 38 -8.34 -2.00 0.78
CA ARG A 38 -9.01 -3.21 0.35
C ARG A 38 -9.88 -2.92 -0.85
N ILE A 39 -9.79 -3.75 -1.88
CA ILE A 39 -10.63 -3.65 -3.07
C ILE A 39 -11.37 -4.96 -3.31
N ARG A 40 -12.60 -4.85 -3.80
CA ARG A 40 -13.44 -6.00 -4.17
C ARG A 40 -14.46 -5.59 -5.21
N LYS A 41 -15.05 -6.57 -5.89
CA LYS A 41 -16.27 -6.36 -6.69
C LYS A 41 -17.51 -6.61 -5.84
N GLU A 42 -18.62 -5.94 -6.15
CA GLU A 42 -19.86 -6.12 -5.41
C GLU A 42 -20.49 -7.50 -5.61
N ASP A 43 -20.37 -8.06 -6.82
CA ASP A 43 -20.86 -9.39 -7.17
C ASP A 43 -19.97 -10.53 -6.63
N GLU A 44 -18.76 -10.20 -6.16
CA GLU A 44 -17.78 -11.17 -5.67
C GLU A 44 -17.12 -10.69 -4.36
N PRO A 45 -17.90 -10.44 -3.30
CA PRO A 45 -17.40 -9.76 -2.09
C PRO A 45 -16.39 -10.57 -1.27
N SER A 46 -16.29 -11.88 -1.51
CA SER A 46 -15.31 -12.76 -0.85
C SER A 46 -13.90 -12.65 -1.41
N VAL A 47 -13.74 -12.15 -2.64
CA VAL A 47 -12.43 -11.90 -3.26
C VAL A 47 -11.98 -10.49 -2.93
N ILE A 48 -10.92 -10.37 -2.15
CA ILE A 48 -10.41 -9.10 -1.67
C ILE A 48 -8.94 -8.94 -2.07
N GLY A 49 -8.62 -7.80 -2.70
CA GLY A 49 -7.25 -7.37 -2.91
C GLY A 49 -6.81 -6.39 -1.83
N ILE A 50 -5.63 -6.56 -1.27
CA ILE A 50 -5.11 -5.76 -0.17
C ILE A 50 -3.80 -5.11 -0.58
N GLY A 51 -3.69 -3.80 -0.36
CA GLY A 51 -2.46 -3.03 -0.51
C GLY A 51 -2.19 -2.16 0.71
N GLU A 52 -0.97 -1.73 0.86
CA GLU A 52 -0.52 -0.91 1.98
C GLU A 52 0.02 0.43 1.50
N CYS A 53 -0.54 1.51 2.02
CA CYS A 53 -0.07 2.88 1.83
C CYS A 53 0.64 3.31 3.12
N ALA A 54 1.97 3.37 3.09
CA ALA A 54 2.77 3.53 4.29
C ALA A 54 3.84 4.63 4.14
N PRO A 55 3.43 5.91 3.96
CA PRO A 55 4.38 7.00 3.87
C PRO A 55 5.14 7.16 5.18
N LEU A 56 6.41 7.48 5.08
CA LEU A 56 7.25 7.78 6.25
C LEU A 56 7.11 9.26 6.60
N PRO A 57 6.71 9.60 7.85
CA PRO A 57 6.82 10.98 8.32
C PRO A 57 8.28 11.45 8.20
N ASP A 58 8.50 12.70 7.92
CA ASP A 58 9.82 13.34 7.76
C ASP A 58 10.63 12.89 6.53
N LEU A 59 10.14 11.96 5.72
CA LEU A 59 10.86 11.44 4.55
C LEU A 59 10.03 11.38 3.28
N SER A 60 8.84 10.79 3.32
CA SER A 60 8.00 10.61 2.13
C SER A 60 7.42 11.94 1.66
N CYS A 61 7.56 12.23 0.37
CA CYS A 61 7.10 13.48 -0.23
C CYS A 61 5.58 13.66 -0.20
N ASP A 62 4.85 12.56 -0.12
CA ASP A 62 3.37 12.54 -0.08
C ASP A 62 2.78 12.42 1.33
N TYR A 63 3.63 12.39 2.37
CA TYR A 63 3.14 12.45 3.76
C TYR A 63 2.67 13.87 4.12
N GLY A 64 1.46 14.00 4.68
CA GLY A 64 0.94 15.30 5.09
C GLY A 64 -0.44 15.22 5.74
N VAL A 65 -0.96 16.35 6.17
CA VAL A 65 -2.27 16.45 6.86
C VAL A 65 -3.44 16.03 5.97
N ASP A 66 -3.30 16.19 4.67
CA ASP A 66 -4.33 15.84 3.68
C ASP A 66 -4.18 14.42 3.11
N TYR A 67 -3.27 13.61 3.65
CA TYR A 67 -2.95 12.30 3.10
C TYR A 67 -4.19 11.40 2.98
N GLU A 68 -4.97 11.28 4.03
CA GLU A 68 -6.16 10.41 4.08
C GLU A 68 -7.25 10.89 3.10
N ILE A 69 -7.41 12.20 2.95
CA ILE A 69 -8.33 12.79 1.97
C ILE A 69 -7.86 12.47 0.55
N THR A 70 -6.57 12.61 0.28
CA THR A 70 -5.98 12.32 -1.03
C THR A 70 -6.10 10.83 -1.36
N LEU A 71 -5.83 9.95 -0.40
CA LEU A 71 -6.02 8.51 -0.54
C LEU A 71 -7.48 8.16 -0.84
N SER A 72 -8.43 8.74 -0.11
CA SER A 72 -9.86 8.50 -0.33
C SER A 72 -10.30 8.92 -1.72
N LYS A 73 -9.82 10.06 -2.22
CA LYS A 73 -10.08 10.50 -3.59
C LYS A 73 -9.50 9.55 -4.63
N ALA A 74 -8.29 9.06 -4.42
CA ALA A 74 -7.64 8.09 -5.30
C ALA A 74 -8.42 6.76 -5.35
N CYS A 75 -8.95 6.31 -4.21
CA CYS A 75 -9.81 5.14 -4.12
C CYS A 75 -11.11 5.32 -4.90
N LEU A 76 -11.78 6.47 -4.77
CA LEU A 76 -13.00 6.78 -5.53
C LEU A 76 -12.73 6.84 -7.04
N ASP A 77 -11.59 7.38 -7.45
CA ASP A 77 -11.17 7.41 -8.84
C ASP A 77 -10.97 6.00 -9.41
N LEU A 78 -10.30 5.13 -8.64
CA LEU A 78 -10.15 3.71 -8.97
C LEU A 78 -11.52 3.01 -9.14
N GLU A 79 -12.45 3.23 -8.21
CA GLU A 79 -13.80 2.65 -8.29
C GLU A 79 -14.52 3.02 -9.59
N GLN A 80 -14.36 4.27 -10.03
CA GLN A 80 -15.04 4.81 -11.22
C GLN A 80 -14.34 4.43 -12.52
N LYS A 81 -13.00 4.37 -12.54
CA LYS A 81 -12.20 4.07 -13.73
C LYS A 81 -11.98 2.57 -13.95
N GLY A 82 -11.90 1.79 -12.88
CA GLY A 82 -11.59 0.36 -12.93
C GLY A 82 -10.11 0.05 -13.10
N TYR A 83 -9.23 1.03 -13.00
CA TYR A 83 -7.77 0.89 -13.07
C TYR A 83 -7.08 1.95 -12.23
N VAL A 84 -5.82 1.70 -11.88
CA VAL A 84 -4.98 2.66 -11.16
C VAL A 84 -4.41 3.68 -12.15
N ASP A 85 -4.76 4.95 -11.96
CA ASP A 85 -4.25 6.04 -12.80
C ASP A 85 -2.84 6.45 -12.34
N THR A 86 -1.83 5.80 -12.92
CA THR A 86 -0.43 5.98 -12.53
C THR A 86 0.08 7.40 -12.77
N GLU A 87 -0.40 8.08 -13.81
CA GLU A 87 0.04 9.43 -14.12
C GLU A 87 -0.45 10.45 -13.11
N SER A 88 -1.73 10.40 -12.75
CA SER A 88 -2.30 11.31 -11.75
C SER A 88 -1.79 11.03 -10.33
N LEU A 89 -1.38 9.79 -10.04
CA LEU A 89 -0.85 9.38 -8.74
C LEU A 89 0.68 9.47 -8.62
N ARG A 90 1.38 9.86 -9.68
CA ARG A 90 2.83 10.05 -9.65
C ARG A 90 3.34 10.97 -8.53
N PRO A 91 2.65 12.08 -8.17
CA PRO A 91 3.02 12.90 -7.01
C PRO A 91 2.81 12.22 -5.63
N TYR A 92 2.11 11.09 -5.60
CA TYR A 92 1.73 10.37 -4.38
C TYR A 92 2.22 8.91 -4.42
N PRO A 93 3.55 8.68 -4.33
CA PRO A 93 4.14 7.37 -4.59
C PRO A 93 3.69 6.28 -3.60
N SER A 94 3.45 6.61 -2.35
CA SER A 94 2.97 5.62 -1.38
C SER A 94 1.51 5.22 -1.62
N ILE A 95 0.68 6.13 -2.10
CA ILE A 95 -0.70 5.85 -2.53
C ILE A 95 -0.69 5.01 -3.80
N LEU A 96 0.10 5.40 -4.80
CA LEU A 96 0.26 4.65 -6.04
C LEU A 96 0.69 3.20 -5.75
N PHE A 97 1.71 3.01 -4.91
CA PHE A 97 2.19 1.69 -4.51
C PHE A 97 1.07 0.86 -3.86
N GLY A 98 0.36 1.42 -2.88
CA GLY A 98 -0.71 0.72 -2.18
C GLY A 98 -1.86 0.29 -3.09
N LEU A 99 -2.29 1.15 -4.01
CA LEU A 99 -3.35 0.82 -4.97
C LEU A 99 -2.90 -0.21 -6.01
N GLU A 100 -1.68 -0.10 -6.52
CA GLU A 100 -1.11 -1.12 -7.44
C GLU A 100 -0.99 -2.48 -6.76
N MET A 101 -0.54 -2.51 -5.50
CA MET A 101 -0.44 -3.75 -4.74
C MET A 101 -1.82 -4.38 -4.49
N ALA A 102 -2.83 -3.57 -4.14
CA ALA A 102 -4.20 -4.05 -3.96
C ALA A 102 -4.76 -4.67 -5.24
N MET A 103 -4.55 -4.01 -6.38
CA MET A 103 -4.98 -4.52 -7.69
C MET A 103 -4.27 -5.82 -8.06
N ARG A 104 -2.94 -5.89 -7.87
CA ARG A 104 -2.20 -7.13 -8.15
C ARG A 104 -2.62 -8.27 -7.25
N HIS A 105 -2.82 -8.02 -5.95
CA HIS A 105 -3.33 -9.03 -5.03
C HIS A 105 -4.70 -9.54 -5.50
N TYR A 106 -5.59 -8.65 -5.89
CA TYR A 106 -6.90 -9.01 -6.43
C TYR A 106 -6.80 -9.87 -7.69
N GLU A 107 -5.99 -9.44 -8.67
CA GLU A 107 -5.83 -10.10 -9.96
C GLU A 107 -5.12 -11.44 -9.86
N GLN A 108 -4.11 -11.57 -9.01
CA GLN A 108 -3.34 -12.81 -8.80
C GLN A 108 -4.01 -13.78 -7.82
N GLY A 109 -5.03 -13.33 -7.11
CA GLY A 109 -5.75 -14.15 -6.14
C GLY A 109 -4.97 -14.45 -4.86
N GLY A 110 -3.95 -13.67 -4.52
CA GLY A 110 -3.14 -13.86 -3.32
C GLY A 110 -1.90 -12.98 -3.24
N TRP A 111 -1.06 -13.27 -2.25
CA TRP A 111 0.14 -12.48 -1.94
C TRP A 111 1.32 -12.68 -2.89
N ARG A 112 1.29 -13.71 -3.72
CA ARG A 112 2.33 -13.93 -4.74
C ARG A 112 2.04 -13.05 -5.96
N HIS A 113 2.52 -11.81 -5.93
CA HIS A 113 2.28 -10.83 -6.99
C HIS A 113 3.00 -11.17 -8.30
N TYR A 114 4.11 -11.89 -8.22
CA TYR A 114 4.90 -12.34 -9.37
C TYR A 114 5.25 -13.80 -9.18
N ASP A 115 5.05 -14.60 -10.22
CA ASP A 115 5.42 -16.02 -10.20
C ASP A 115 6.83 -16.20 -10.76
N THR A 116 7.79 -16.30 -9.85
CA THR A 116 9.22 -16.44 -10.16
C THR A 116 9.83 -17.54 -9.28
N PRO A 117 11.01 -18.09 -9.63
CA PRO A 117 11.71 -19.03 -8.76
C PRO A 117 11.97 -18.46 -7.34
N PHE A 118 12.26 -17.16 -7.25
CA PHE A 118 12.43 -16.47 -5.97
C PHE A 118 11.13 -16.45 -5.15
N SER A 119 10.02 -16.03 -5.75
CA SER A 119 8.73 -15.97 -5.04
C SER A 119 8.18 -17.35 -4.64
N ARG A 120 8.65 -18.40 -5.30
CA ARG A 120 8.34 -19.80 -4.96
C ARG A 120 9.30 -20.41 -3.92
N GLY A 121 10.30 -19.65 -3.47
CA GLY A 121 11.30 -20.14 -2.53
C GLY A 121 12.32 -21.12 -3.14
N GLN A 122 12.44 -21.16 -4.46
CA GLN A 122 13.33 -22.06 -5.19
C GLN A 122 14.71 -21.46 -5.50
N ALA A 123 14.82 -20.14 -5.42
CA ALA A 123 16.06 -19.40 -5.67
C ALA A 123 16.16 -18.22 -4.71
N GLY A 124 17.39 -17.86 -4.32
CA GLY A 124 17.67 -16.62 -3.59
C GLY A 124 17.99 -15.47 -4.53
N ILE A 125 18.00 -14.26 -3.98
CA ILE A 125 18.55 -13.07 -4.62
C ILE A 125 19.67 -12.52 -3.76
N PRO A 126 20.78 -12.01 -4.34
CA PRO A 126 21.83 -11.35 -3.56
C PRO A 126 21.30 -10.06 -2.92
N ILE A 127 21.61 -9.86 -1.65
CA ILE A 127 21.35 -8.60 -0.95
C ILE A 127 22.63 -8.17 -0.23
N ASN A 128 22.81 -6.86 -0.08
CA ASN A 128 23.87 -6.31 0.76
C ASN A 128 23.51 -6.47 2.25
N GLY A 129 24.53 -6.52 3.11
CA GLY A 129 24.34 -6.44 4.54
C GLY A 129 23.96 -5.04 4.99
N LEU A 130 23.24 -4.94 6.09
CA LEU A 130 22.90 -3.68 6.75
C LEU A 130 23.53 -3.68 8.14
N ILE A 131 24.35 -2.67 8.43
CA ILE A 131 24.81 -2.39 9.80
C ILE A 131 23.68 -1.60 10.47
N TRP A 132 22.98 -2.29 11.37
CA TRP A 132 21.88 -1.68 12.12
C TRP A 132 22.40 -1.04 13.41
N MET A 133 21.57 -0.20 14.03
CA MET A 133 21.89 0.38 15.33
C MET A 133 22.14 -0.72 16.37
N GLY A 134 23.21 -0.56 17.15
CA GLY A 134 23.50 -1.41 18.29
C GLY A 134 22.65 -1.10 19.53
N ASP A 135 22.76 -1.95 20.53
CA ASP A 135 22.18 -1.72 21.86
C ASP A 135 22.98 -0.67 22.63
#